data_13bfcd8cd19b0bf71186c4adee76f3bb
#
_entry.id   13bfcd8cd19b0bf71186c4adee76f3bb
#
_cell.length_a   1.000
_cell.length_b   1.000
_cell.length_c   1.000
_cell.angle_alpha   90.00
_cell.angle_beta   90.00
_cell.angle_gamma   90.00
#
_symmetry.space_group_name_H-M   'P 1'
#
loop_
_entity.id
_entity.type
_entity.pdbx_description
1 polymer ?
#
loop_
_entity_poly.entity_id
_entity_poly.type
_entity_poly.pdbx_seq_one_letter_code
_entity_poly.pdbx_strand_id
1 'polypeptide(L)'
;MTVVDVSEADFDVEVIERSRTTPVVVDFWASWCGPCRALTPLLEEAAAAREGAVVLAKVDTDANQGLAQAFGIQGIPAVKAFRDGAVVDEFVGAQPRPVVQRFFDTLVPSEAELLAAAGDESSLRAALALEPGRADAAVPLARILIAVDQPDGALAALESVENSFEADGLRARIRLSEAGACTEAIAALDAGDDEQAFELLLAALPQDDVRLLIVGELDRRGAADPLVRETRRRLAAALY
;
A
#
# COMPACT_ATOMS: atom_id res chain seq x y z
N MET A 1 -17.25 -19.34 6.63
CA MET A 1 -18.56 -18.74 6.29
C MET A 1 -18.30 -17.33 5.80
N THR A 2 -18.71 -17.00 4.59
CA THR A 2 -18.44 -15.67 3.98
C THR A 2 -19.57 -14.66 4.21
N VAL A 3 -20.77 -15.10 4.65
CA VAL A 3 -21.92 -14.26 4.96
C VAL A 3 -22.45 -14.61 6.34
N VAL A 4 -22.68 -13.60 7.17
CA VAL A 4 -23.23 -13.75 8.54
C VAL A 4 -24.28 -12.67 8.81
N ASP A 5 -25.36 -13.02 9.53
CA ASP A 5 -26.28 -12.02 10.09
C ASP A 5 -25.73 -11.59 11.45
N VAL A 6 -25.69 -10.28 11.71
CA VAL A 6 -25.04 -9.69 12.90
C VAL A 6 -26.03 -8.79 13.63
N SER A 7 -26.09 -8.98 14.96
CA SER A 7 -26.84 -8.14 15.88
C SER A 7 -25.93 -7.18 16.68
N GLU A 8 -26.56 -6.26 17.45
CA GLU A 8 -25.83 -5.40 18.40
C GLU A 8 -24.94 -6.20 19.38
N ALA A 9 -25.40 -7.40 19.78
CA ALA A 9 -24.67 -8.21 20.73
C ALA A 9 -23.39 -8.85 20.15
N ASP A 10 -23.38 -9.12 18.83
CA ASP A 10 -22.32 -9.84 18.15
C ASP A 10 -21.37 -8.92 17.37
N PHE A 11 -21.75 -7.65 17.20
CA PHE A 11 -21.06 -6.71 16.30
C PHE A 11 -19.57 -6.53 16.64
N ASP A 12 -19.25 -6.40 17.92
CA ASP A 12 -17.86 -6.23 18.35
C ASP A 12 -17.00 -7.42 17.95
N VAL A 13 -17.52 -8.65 18.11
CA VAL A 13 -16.80 -9.88 17.80
C VAL A 13 -16.76 -10.13 16.28
N GLU A 14 -17.95 -10.08 15.64
CA GLU A 14 -18.12 -10.49 14.24
C GLU A 14 -17.67 -9.42 13.23
N VAL A 15 -17.55 -8.17 13.67
CA VAL A 15 -17.13 -7.06 12.80
C VAL A 15 -15.82 -6.46 13.29
N ILE A 16 -15.77 -5.88 14.49
CA ILE A 16 -14.62 -5.11 14.95
C ILE A 16 -13.40 -6.01 15.14
N GLU A 17 -13.49 -7.05 15.99
CA GLU A 17 -12.35 -7.94 16.25
C GLU A 17 -12.01 -8.79 15.02
N ARG A 18 -13.00 -9.31 14.30
CA ARG A 18 -12.77 -10.09 13.07
C ARG A 18 -12.04 -9.28 12.01
N SER A 19 -12.35 -7.97 11.86
CA SER A 19 -11.72 -7.11 10.85
C SER A 19 -10.22 -6.88 11.06
N ARG A 20 -9.67 -7.26 12.21
CA ARG A 20 -8.21 -7.23 12.48
C ARG A 20 -7.43 -8.30 11.70
N THR A 21 -8.12 -9.36 11.29
CA THR A 21 -7.49 -10.47 10.54
C THR A 21 -8.07 -10.65 9.14
N THR A 22 -9.35 -10.33 8.97
CA THR A 22 -10.07 -10.52 7.70
C THR A 22 -11.02 -9.35 7.51
N PRO A 23 -10.91 -8.57 6.44
CA PRO A 23 -11.82 -7.46 6.17
C PRO A 23 -13.29 -7.87 6.25
N VAL A 24 -14.10 -7.02 6.86
CA VAL A 24 -15.55 -7.26 7.00
C VAL A 24 -16.31 -6.13 6.31
N VAL A 25 -17.19 -6.50 5.38
CA VAL A 25 -18.15 -5.58 4.77
C VAL A 25 -19.48 -5.70 5.50
N VAL A 26 -20.00 -4.59 6.00
CA VAL A 26 -21.29 -4.54 6.70
C VAL A 26 -22.36 -3.95 5.77
N ASP A 27 -23.42 -4.73 5.49
CA ASP A 27 -24.61 -4.30 4.77
C ASP A 27 -25.70 -3.90 5.80
N PHE A 28 -25.97 -2.60 5.93
CA PHE A 28 -27.08 -2.07 6.70
C PHE A 28 -28.33 -2.04 5.82
N TRP A 29 -29.28 -2.90 6.14
CA TRP A 29 -30.46 -3.14 5.32
C TRP A 29 -31.76 -3.19 6.16
N ALA A 30 -32.91 -3.29 5.50
CA ALA A 30 -34.20 -3.62 6.12
C ALA A 30 -35.11 -4.40 5.14
N SER A 31 -36.04 -5.18 5.69
CA SER A 31 -36.92 -6.06 4.90
C SER A 31 -37.82 -5.32 3.90
N TRP A 32 -38.28 -4.12 4.23
CA TRP A 32 -39.12 -3.25 3.38
C TRP A 32 -38.29 -2.48 2.32
N CYS A 33 -36.98 -2.45 2.40
CA CYS A 33 -36.12 -1.67 1.51
C CYS A 33 -36.00 -2.35 0.13
N GLY A 34 -36.64 -1.79 -0.87
CA GLY A 34 -36.59 -2.28 -2.26
C GLY A 34 -35.19 -2.28 -2.85
N PRO A 35 -34.41 -1.15 -2.77
CA PRO A 35 -33.06 -1.08 -3.24
C PRO A 35 -32.10 -2.06 -2.54
N CYS A 36 -32.29 -2.35 -1.25
CA CYS A 36 -31.50 -3.33 -0.51
C CYS A 36 -31.66 -4.74 -1.11
N ARG A 37 -32.88 -5.14 -1.45
CA ARG A 37 -33.15 -6.44 -2.11
C ARG A 37 -32.44 -6.60 -3.45
N ALA A 38 -32.11 -5.50 -4.14
CA ALA A 38 -31.38 -5.55 -5.40
C ALA A 38 -29.84 -5.58 -5.15
N LEU A 39 -29.38 -4.94 -4.07
CA LEU A 39 -27.95 -4.85 -3.75
C LEU A 39 -27.41 -6.10 -3.04
N THR A 40 -28.14 -6.63 -2.04
CA THR A 40 -27.68 -7.75 -1.21
C THR A 40 -27.16 -8.95 -2.01
N PRO A 41 -27.84 -9.43 -3.08
CA PRO A 41 -27.29 -10.52 -3.90
C PRO A 41 -25.94 -10.20 -4.56
N LEU A 42 -25.70 -8.94 -4.92
CA LEU A 42 -24.43 -8.51 -5.51
C LEU A 42 -23.30 -8.49 -4.47
N LEU A 43 -23.61 -8.10 -3.22
CA LEU A 43 -22.66 -8.16 -2.10
C LEU A 43 -22.32 -9.61 -1.73
N GLU A 44 -23.35 -10.48 -1.65
CA GLU A 44 -23.18 -11.90 -1.36
C GLU A 44 -22.31 -12.61 -2.42
N GLU A 45 -22.56 -12.32 -3.70
CA GLU A 45 -21.75 -12.82 -4.81
C GLU A 45 -20.31 -12.30 -4.74
N ALA A 46 -20.13 -11.00 -4.48
CA ALA A 46 -18.82 -10.40 -4.36
C ALA A 46 -18.00 -10.98 -3.19
N ALA A 47 -18.64 -11.22 -2.04
CA ALA A 47 -18.00 -11.87 -0.90
C ALA A 47 -17.63 -13.33 -1.19
N ALA A 48 -18.55 -14.09 -1.83
CA ALA A 48 -18.33 -15.48 -2.17
C ALA A 48 -17.17 -15.67 -3.17
N ALA A 49 -17.03 -14.77 -4.16
CA ALA A 49 -15.95 -14.79 -5.15
C ALA A 49 -14.55 -14.61 -4.54
N ARG A 50 -14.44 -14.14 -3.30
CA ARG A 50 -13.16 -13.94 -2.60
C ARG A 50 -12.84 -15.05 -1.58
N GLU A 51 -13.56 -16.16 -1.63
CA GLU A 51 -13.26 -17.43 -0.95
C GLU A 51 -12.90 -17.28 0.54
N GLY A 52 -13.48 -16.33 1.24
CA GLY A 52 -13.26 -16.07 2.66
C GLY A 52 -12.21 -15.00 2.97
N ALA A 53 -11.57 -14.40 1.97
CA ALA A 53 -10.67 -13.26 2.15
C ALA A 53 -11.44 -11.99 2.58
N VAL A 54 -12.77 -11.94 2.40
CA VAL A 54 -13.67 -10.91 2.92
C VAL A 54 -14.91 -11.56 3.48
N VAL A 55 -15.41 -11.08 4.63
CA VAL A 55 -16.68 -11.49 5.23
C VAL A 55 -17.73 -10.42 4.97
N LEU A 56 -18.96 -10.84 4.60
CA LEU A 56 -20.13 -9.98 4.53
C LEU A 56 -20.96 -10.16 5.80
N ALA A 57 -21.10 -9.11 6.60
CA ALA A 57 -21.97 -9.03 7.76
C ALA A 57 -23.24 -8.27 7.39
N LYS A 58 -24.41 -8.83 7.70
CA LYS A 58 -25.71 -8.21 7.39
C LYS A 58 -26.35 -7.73 8.68
N VAL A 59 -26.69 -6.45 8.75
CA VAL A 59 -27.29 -5.80 9.93
C VAL A 59 -28.66 -5.27 9.54
N ASP A 60 -29.72 -5.87 10.09
CA ASP A 60 -31.08 -5.35 9.97
C ASP A 60 -31.23 -4.10 10.86
N THR A 61 -31.41 -2.94 10.24
CA THR A 61 -31.48 -1.64 10.94
C THR A 61 -32.74 -1.48 11.79
N ASP A 62 -33.83 -2.20 11.47
CA ASP A 62 -35.05 -2.18 12.28
C ASP A 62 -34.86 -2.91 13.61
N ALA A 63 -34.11 -4.01 13.58
CA ALA A 63 -33.79 -4.81 14.76
C ALA A 63 -32.60 -4.25 15.57
N ASN A 64 -31.70 -3.46 14.93
CA ASN A 64 -30.43 -2.98 15.48
C ASN A 64 -30.29 -1.46 15.35
N GLN A 65 -31.25 -0.72 15.91
CA GLN A 65 -31.29 0.74 15.79
C GLN A 65 -30.12 1.45 16.46
N GLY A 66 -29.55 0.88 17.52
CA GLY A 66 -28.37 1.39 18.19
C GLY A 66 -27.15 1.37 17.28
N LEU A 67 -26.92 0.29 16.50
CA LEU A 67 -25.86 0.23 15.49
C LEU A 67 -26.08 1.25 14.38
N ALA A 68 -27.32 1.35 13.86
CA ALA A 68 -27.64 2.33 12.82
C ALA A 68 -27.33 3.77 13.29
N GLN A 69 -27.65 4.10 14.55
CA GLN A 69 -27.33 5.40 15.14
C GLN A 69 -25.81 5.58 15.35
N ALA A 70 -25.12 4.58 15.93
CA ALA A 70 -23.69 4.64 16.22
C ALA A 70 -22.85 4.86 14.96
N PHE A 71 -23.25 4.22 13.84
CA PHE A 71 -22.56 4.37 12.55
C PHE A 71 -23.15 5.46 11.64
N GLY A 72 -24.07 6.28 12.15
CA GLY A 72 -24.63 7.44 11.43
C GLY A 72 -25.39 7.06 10.16
N ILE A 73 -26.11 5.92 10.16
CA ILE A 73 -26.88 5.45 9.00
C ILE A 73 -28.11 6.35 8.81
N GLN A 74 -28.06 7.21 7.80
CA GLN A 74 -29.15 8.14 7.45
C GLN A 74 -30.04 7.63 6.31
N GLY A 75 -29.61 6.58 5.63
CA GLY A 75 -30.34 5.98 4.52
C GLY A 75 -29.81 4.58 4.21
N ILE A 76 -30.69 3.71 3.71
CA ILE A 76 -30.38 2.32 3.35
C ILE A 76 -30.68 2.03 1.88
N PRO A 77 -29.91 1.10 1.24
CA PRO A 77 -28.79 0.38 1.80
C PRO A 77 -27.59 1.28 2.10
N ALA A 78 -26.87 0.99 3.19
CA ALA A 78 -25.58 1.60 3.50
C ALA A 78 -24.57 0.49 3.73
N VAL A 79 -23.44 0.58 3.04
CA VAL A 79 -22.39 -0.44 3.10
C VAL A 79 -21.11 0.19 3.64
N LYS A 80 -20.52 -0.44 4.64
CA LYS A 80 -19.26 0.00 5.25
C LYS A 80 -18.26 -1.15 5.29
N ALA A 81 -17.01 -0.87 4.90
CA ALA A 81 -15.92 -1.83 4.99
C ALA A 81 -15.07 -1.55 6.23
N PHE A 82 -14.78 -2.61 6.97
CA PHE A 82 -13.95 -2.58 8.18
C PHE A 82 -12.64 -3.31 7.95
N ARG A 83 -11.54 -2.70 8.38
CA ARG A 83 -10.21 -3.29 8.49
C ARG A 83 -9.54 -2.76 9.75
N ASP A 84 -8.83 -3.60 10.50
CA ASP A 84 -8.14 -3.23 11.74
C ASP A 84 -9.04 -2.56 12.79
N GLY A 85 -10.32 -2.94 12.85
CA GLY A 85 -11.31 -2.39 13.76
C GLY A 85 -11.89 -1.03 13.36
N ALA A 86 -11.54 -0.48 12.20
CA ALA A 86 -11.98 0.83 11.74
C ALA A 86 -12.67 0.76 10.36
N VAL A 87 -13.57 1.72 10.10
CA VAL A 87 -14.16 1.90 8.77
C VAL A 87 -13.09 2.46 7.83
N VAL A 88 -12.83 1.76 6.73
CA VAL A 88 -11.82 2.13 5.72
C VAL A 88 -12.44 2.62 4.41
N ASP A 89 -13.68 2.20 4.10
CA ASP A 89 -14.41 2.65 2.91
C ASP A 89 -15.93 2.49 3.12
N GLU A 90 -16.75 3.25 2.40
CA GLU A 90 -18.20 3.17 2.52
C GLU A 90 -18.93 3.71 1.28
N PHE A 91 -20.16 3.25 1.08
CA PHE A 91 -21.08 3.86 0.14
C PHE A 91 -22.53 3.75 0.63
N VAL A 92 -23.41 4.64 0.11
CA VAL A 92 -24.85 4.66 0.41
C VAL A 92 -25.64 4.52 -0.90
N GLY A 93 -26.75 3.77 -0.83
CA GLY A 93 -27.60 3.48 -1.99
C GLY A 93 -27.17 2.24 -2.77
N ALA A 94 -28.08 1.73 -3.60
CA ALA A 94 -27.79 0.60 -4.46
C ALA A 94 -26.75 0.97 -5.53
N GLN A 95 -25.73 0.14 -5.65
CA GLN A 95 -24.64 0.30 -6.63
C GLN A 95 -24.71 -0.80 -7.69
N PRO A 96 -24.29 -0.52 -8.93
CA PRO A 96 -24.20 -1.53 -9.96
C PRO A 96 -23.04 -2.51 -9.69
N ARG A 97 -23.16 -3.75 -10.20
CA ARG A 97 -22.19 -4.84 -10.03
C ARG A 97 -20.70 -4.40 -10.16
N PRO A 98 -20.28 -3.65 -11.19
CA PRO A 98 -18.85 -3.27 -11.33
C PRO A 98 -18.34 -2.38 -10.19
N VAL A 99 -19.21 -1.58 -9.57
CA VAL A 99 -18.86 -0.73 -8.43
C VAL A 99 -18.73 -1.59 -7.17
N VAL A 100 -19.66 -2.52 -6.95
CA VAL A 100 -19.60 -3.48 -5.84
C VAL A 100 -18.33 -4.33 -5.94
N GLN A 101 -18.00 -4.86 -7.11
CA GLN A 101 -16.79 -5.67 -7.31
C GLN A 101 -15.53 -4.87 -6.96
N ARG A 102 -15.40 -3.65 -7.50
CA ARG A 102 -14.24 -2.78 -7.18
C ARG A 102 -14.14 -2.47 -5.68
N PHE A 103 -15.25 -2.20 -5.01
CA PHE A 103 -15.28 -1.96 -3.57
C PHE A 103 -14.69 -3.16 -2.79
N PHE A 104 -15.05 -4.39 -3.17
CA PHE A 104 -14.48 -5.58 -2.56
C PHE A 104 -13.02 -5.82 -2.97
N ASP A 105 -12.61 -5.46 -4.22
CA ASP A 105 -11.23 -5.60 -4.68
C ASP A 105 -10.24 -4.75 -3.86
N THR A 106 -10.66 -3.57 -3.40
CA THR A 106 -9.82 -2.72 -2.53
C THR A 106 -9.58 -3.30 -1.14
N LEU A 107 -10.35 -4.32 -0.74
CA LEU A 107 -10.27 -4.91 0.60
C LEU A 107 -9.33 -6.11 0.69
N VAL A 108 -8.92 -6.69 -0.43
CA VAL A 108 -7.98 -7.82 -0.46
C VAL A 108 -6.70 -7.39 -1.17
N PRO A 109 -5.52 -7.89 -0.74
CA PRO A 109 -4.30 -7.66 -1.49
C PRO A 109 -4.43 -8.23 -2.90
N SER A 110 -3.97 -7.48 -3.90
CA SER A 110 -3.87 -8.00 -5.28
C SER A 110 -2.81 -9.11 -5.35
N GLU A 111 -2.88 -9.94 -6.40
CA GLU A 111 -1.83 -10.94 -6.63
C GLU A 111 -0.45 -10.28 -6.75
N ALA A 112 -0.38 -9.11 -7.38
CA ALA A 112 0.84 -8.35 -7.49
C ALA A 112 1.35 -7.85 -6.12
N GLU A 113 0.45 -7.45 -5.20
CA GLU A 113 0.82 -7.08 -3.82
C GLU A 113 1.38 -8.26 -3.03
N LEU A 114 0.76 -9.43 -3.14
CA LEU A 114 1.23 -10.65 -2.48
C LEU A 114 2.61 -11.07 -3.00
N LEU A 115 2.80 -10.99 -4.32
CA LEU A 115 4.09 -11.26 -4.96
C LEU A 115 5.16 -10.24 -4.56
N ALA A 116 4.84 -8.96 -4.52
CA ALA A 116 5.78 -7.93 -4.05
C ALA A 116 6.18 -8.16 -2.59
N ALA A 117 5.23 -8.53 -1.73
CA ALA A 117 5.49 -8.82 -0.32
C ALA A 117 6.38 -10.06 -0.10
N ALA A 118 6.45 -11.00 -1.04
CA ALA A 118 7.34 -12.15 -0.97
C ALA A 118 8.83 -11.75 -1.06
N GLY A 119 9.16 -10.67 -1.78
CA GLY A 119 10.44 -9.99 -1.76
C GLY A 119 11.60 -10.68 -2.48
N ASP A 120 11.42 -11.90 -2.99
CA ASP A 120 12.43 -12.56 -3.81
C ASP A 120 12.39 -12.07 -5.28
N GLU A 121 13.51 -12.20 -5.99
CA GLU A 121 13.65 -11.67 -7.35
C GLU A 121 12.56 -12.17 -8.30
N SER A 122 12.21 -13.46 -8.23
CA SER A 122 11.22 -14.07 -9.13
C SER A 122 9.81 -13.52 -8.89
N SER A 123 9.43 -13.39 -7.61
CA SER A 123 8.14 -12.85 -7.21
C SER A 123 8.03 -11.35 -7.53
N LEU A 124 9.09 -10.56 -7.31
CA LEU A 124 9.13 -9.14 -7.67
C LEU A 124 8.98 -8.93 -9.19
N ARG A 125 9.65 -9.75 -10.02
CA ARG A 125 9.47 -9.73 -11.48
C ARG A 125 8.04 -10.10 -11.90
N ALA A 126 7.43 -11.10 -11.26
CA ALA A 126 6.05 -11.48 -11.52
C ALA A 126 5.06 -10.37 -11.13
N ALA A 127 5.28 -9.71 -9.98
CA ALA A 127 4.49 -8.55 -9.56
C ALA A 127 4.51 -7.42 -10.60
N LEU A 128 5.70 -7.07 -11.12
CA LEU A 128 5.85 -6.04 -12.16
C LEU A 128 5.28 -6.45 -13.53
N ALA A 129 5.23 -7.74 -13.83
CA ALA A 129 4.56 -8.23 -15.04
C ALA A 129 3.04 -8.06 -14.98
N LEU A 130 2.45 -8.18 -13.78
CA LEU A 130 1.02 -7.96 -13.54
C LEU A 130 0.68 -6.46 -13.46
N GLU A 131 1.45 -5.70 -12.70
CA GLU A 131 1.23 -4.28 -12.45
C GLU A 131 2.54 -3.48 -12.63
N PRO A 132 2.86 -3.04 -13.86
CA PRO A 132 4.04 -2.22 -14.12
C PRO A 132 4.00 -0.90 -13.32
N GLY A 133 5.17 -0.47 -12.83
CA GLY A 133 5.29 0.81 -12.10
C GLY A 133 5.02 0.73 -10.60
N ARG A 134 4.78 -0.46 -10.04
CA ARG A 134 4.70 -0.66 -8.58
C ARG A 134 6.05 -0.40 -7.92
N ALA A 135 6.16 0.68 -7.15
CA ALA A 135 7.40 1.01 -6.46
C ALA A 135 7.79 -0.03 -5.40
N ASP A 136 6.80 -0.66 -4.73
CA ASP A 136 7.00 -1.70 -3.71
C ASP A 136 7.56 -3.02 -4.26
N ALA A 137 7.49 -3.23 -5.59
CA ALA A 137 8.15 -4.35 -6.27
C ALA A 137 9.43 -3.90 -7.01
N ALA A 138 9.38 -2.75 -7.70
CA ALA A 138 10.47 -2.30 -8.55
C ALA A 138 11.71 -1.86 -7.77
N VAL A 139 11.53 -1.15 -6.65
CA VAL A 139 12.64 -0.66 -5.82
C VAL A 139 13.43 -1.82 -5.19
N PRO A 140 12.80 -2.81 -4.51
CA PRO A 140 13.52 -3.98 -4.02
C PRO A 140 14.21 -4.78 -5.14
N LEU A 141 13.53 -4.98 -6.29
CA LEU A 141 14.13 -5.67 -7.42
C LEU A 141 15.38 -4.94 -7.93
N ALA A 142 15.31 -3.63 -8.11
CA ALA A 142 16.46 -2.83 -8.54
C ALA A 142 17.63 -2.92 -7.56
N ARG A 143 17.38 -2.94 -6.25
CA ARG A 143 18.42 -3.14 -5.23
C ARG A 143 19.10 -4.52 -5.36
N ILE A 144 18.31 -5.59 -5.56
CA ILE A 144 18.84 -6.93 -5.79
C ILE A 144 19.72 -6.95 -7.04
N LEU A 145 19.26 -6.35 -8.15
CA LEU A 145 19.98 -6.33 -9.42
C LEU A 145 21.26 -5.49 -9.35
N ILE A 146 21.25 -4.36 -8.65
CA ILE A 146 22.47 -3.56 -8.40
C ILE A 146 23.48 -4.39 -7.60
N ALA A 147 23.05 -5.12 -6.59
CA ALA A 147 23.93 -5.93 -5.75
C ALA A 147 24.61 -7.09 -6.49
N VAL A 148 24.02 -7.54 -7.61
CA VAL A 148 24.61 -8.59 -8.48
C VAL A 148 25.19 -8.01 -9.78
N ASP A 149 25.50 -6.71 -9.81
CA ASP A 149 26.13 -6.00 -10.93
C ASP A 149 25.33 -6.09 -12.25
N GLN A 150 24.01 -5.91 -12.14
CA GLN A 150 23.08 -5.87 -13.28
C GLN A 150 22.35 -4.50 -13.39
N PRO A 151 23.08 -3.40 -13.68
CA PRO A 151 22.51 -2.05 -13.69
C PRO A 151 21.42 -1.86 -14.76
N ASP A 152 21.58 -2.42 -15.96
CA ASP A 152 20.57 -2.33 -17.01
C ASP A 152 19.23 -2.97 -16.60
N GLY A 153 19.30 -4.11 -15.92
CA GLY A 153 18.12 -4.78 -15.36
C GLY A 153 17.45 -3.95 -14.28
N ALA A 154 18.22 -3.28 -13.43
CA ALA A 154 17.71 -2.40 -12.40
C ALA A 154 17.03 -1.15 -13.01
N LEU A 155 17.60 -0.54 -14.04
CA LEU A 155 17.00 0.59 -14.76
C LEU A 155 15.68 0.17 -15.42
N ALA A 156 15.65 -1.01 -16.06
CA ALA A 156 14.44 -1.53 -16.67
C ALA A 156 13.33 -1.78 -15.63
N ALA A 157 13.66 -2.32 -14.45
CA ALA A 157 12.70 -2.52 -13.37
C ALA A 157 12.10 -1.20 -12.87
N LEU A 158 12.89 -0.13 -12.88
CA LEU A 158 12.44 1.20 -12.42
C LEU A 158 11.73 2.03 -13.50
N GLU A 159 11.77 1.65 -14.78
CA GLU A 159 11.37 2.48 -15.93
C GLU A 159 9.99 3.13 -15.76
N SER A 160 9.00 2.36 -15.31
CA SER A 160 7.61 2.81 -15.16
C SER A 160 7.28 3.37 -13.76
N VAL A 161 8.25 3.45 -12.85
CA VAL A 161 8.01 3.98 -11.49
C VAL A 161 8.05 5.50 -11.51
N GLU A 162 6.95 6.12 -11.13
CA GLU A 162 6.82 7.57 -11.00
C GLU A 162 6.68 7.99 -9.54
N ASN A 163 7.06 9.24 -9.23
CA ASN A 163 6.88 9.89 -7.93
C ASN A 163 7.46 9.09 -6.73
N SER A 164 8.58 8.42 -6.93
CA SER A 164 9.30 7.68 -5.88
C SER A 164 10.71 8.22 -5.72
N PHE A 165 11.00 8.82 -4.56
CA PHE A 165 12.33 9.31 -4.23
C PHE A 165 13.38 8.20 -4.19
N GLU A 166 13.01 7.00 -3.69
CA GLU A 166 13.91 5.86 -3.69
C GLU A 166 14.27 5.41 -5.12
N ALA A 167 13.29 5.33 -6.03
CA ALA A 167 13.53 4.97 -7.42
C ALA A 167 14.45 5.97 -8.12
N ASP A 168 14.22 7.28 -7.91
CA ASP A 168 15.06 8.34 -8.46
C ASP A 168 16.49 8.29 -7.89
N GLY A 169 16.61 8.00 -6.60
CA GLY A 169 17.90 7.79 -5.95
C GLY A 169 18.68 6.60 -6.52
N LEU A 170 18.00 5.47 -6.78
CA LEU A 170 18.64 4.29 -7.39
C LEU A 170 19.07 4.54 -8.84
N ARG A 171 18.24 5.23 -9.63
CA ARG A 171 18.63 5.66 -10.99
C ARG A 171 19.87 6.56 -10.96
N ALA A 172 19.92 7.51 -10.03
CA ALA A 172 21.07 8.40 -9.84
C ALA A 172 22.30 7.62 -9.39
N ARG A 173 22.17 6.67 -8.48
CA ARG A 173 23.26 5.79 -8.06
C ARG A 173 23.89 5.04 -9.23
N ILE A 174 23.06 4.46 -10.12
CA ILE A 174 23.54 3.74 -11.31
C ILE A 174 24.35 4.70 -12.19
N ARG A 175 23.81 5.88 -12.50
CA ARG A 175 24.53 6.88 -13.34
C ARG A 175 25.86 7.32 -12.71
N LEU A 176 25.90 7.56 -11.40
CA LEU A 176 27.14 7.90 -10.68
C LEU A 176 28.17 6.77 -10.74
N SER A 177 27.72 5.52 -10.59
CA SER A 177 28.58 4.34 -10.70
C SER A 177 29.18 4.19 -12.10
N GLU A 178 28.36 4.32 -13.15
CA GLU A 178 28.81 4.27 -14.56
C GLU A 178 29.82 5.39 -14.91
N ALA A 179 29.61 6.58 -14.33
CA ALA A 179 30.52 7.70 -14.47
C ALA A 179 31.81 7.57 -13.64
N GLY A 180 31.93 6.53 -12.80
CA GLY A 180 33.04 6.39 -11.84
C GLY A 180 33.04 7.48 -10.77
N ALA A 181 31.90 8.14 -10.52
CA ALA A 181 31.75 9.21 -9.54
C ALA A 181 31.27 8.68 -8.19
N CYS A 182 31.64 9.36 -7.11
CA CYS A 182 31.23 9.04 -5.74
C CYS A 182 31.51 7.59 -5.31
N THR A 183 32.54 6.95 -5.86
CA THR A 183 32.83 5.52 -5.66
C THR A 183 32.99 5.15 -4.18
N GLU A 184 33.68 5.99 -3.38
CA GLU A 184 33.86 5.77 -1.94
C GLU A 184 32.54 5.89 -1.18
N ALA A 185 31.67 6.86 -1.56
CA ALA A 185 30.35 7.03 -0.95
C ALA A 185 29.42 5.85 -1.26
N ILE A 186 29.44 5.38 -2.50
CA ILE A 186 28.65 4.20 -2.93
C ILE A 186 29.14 2.95 -2.21
N ALA A 187 30.47 2.76 -2.09
CA ALA A 187 31.04 1.64 -1.33
C ALA A 187 30.65 1.69 0.17
N ALA A 188 30.60 2.88 0.77
CA ALA A 188 30.14 3.05 2.14
C ALA A 188 28.66 2.69 2.30
N LEU A 189 27.78 3.07 1.33
CA LEU A 189 26.37 2.63 1.30
C LEU A 189 26.25 1.10 1.23
N ASP A 190 27.07 0.46 0.41
CA ASP A 190 27.09 -1.00 0.25
C ASP A 190 27.58 -1.72 1.51
N ALA A 191 28.48 -1.10 2.25
CA ALA A 191 28.97 -1.59 3.53
C ALA A 191 27.99 -1.31 4.70
N GLY A 192 26.93 -0.52 4.48
CA GLY A 192 25.99 -0.09 5.53
C GLY A 192 26.54 1.02 6.44
N ASP A 193 27.67 1.66 6.04
CA ASP A 193 28.20 2.83 6.73
C ASP A 193 27.58 4.12 6.20
N ASP A 194 26.34 4.32 6.61
CA ASP A 194 25.50 5.41 6.11
C ASP A 194 26.01 6.79 6.58
N GLU A 195 26.62 6.87 7.77
CA GLU A 195 27.21 8.14 8.26
C GLU A 195 28.35 8.58 7.32
N GLN A 196 29.29 7.69 7.04
CA GLN A 196 30.39 7.98 6.12
C GLN A 196 29.86 8.27 4.70
N ALA A 197 28.88 7.50 4.22
CA ALA A 197 28.28 7.70 2.92
C ALA A 197 27.68 9.10 2.76
N PHE A 198 26.87 9.55 3.72
CA PHE A 198 26.28 10.89 3.68
C PHE A 198 27.30 12.01 3.80
N GLU A 199 28.36 11.85 4.59
CA GLU A 199 29.46 12.82 4.63
C GLU A 199 30.10 13.01 3.25
N LEU A 200 30.43 11.91 2.58
CA LEU A 200 31.06 11.93 1.25
C LEU A 200 30.09 12.49 0.18
N LEU A 201 28.82 12.10 0.22
CA LEU A 201 27.81 12.61 -0.72
C LEU A 201 27.56 14.11 -0.53
N LEU A 202 27.43 14.59 0.69
CA LEU A 202 27.26 16.02 0.97
C LEU A 202 28.45 16.86 0.48
N ALA A 203 29.66 16.32 0.58
CA ALA A 203 30.87 16.97 0.07
C ALA A 203 30.91 17.02 -1.48
N ALA A 204 30.20 16.15 -2.16
CA ALA A 204 30.13 16.08 -3.63
C ALA A 204 29.02 16.94 -4.26
N LEU A 205 28.22 17.65 -3.44
CA LEU A 205 27.23 18.61 -3.94
C LEU A 205 27.93 19.77 -4.69
N PRO A 206 27.24 20.43 -5.66
CA PRO A 206 25.79 20.45 -5.93
C PRO A 206 25.30 19.58 -7.10
N GLN A 207 25.95 18.47 -7.43
CA GLN A 207 25.52 17.62 -8.55
C GLN A 207 24.10 17.07 -8.33
N ASP A 208 23.24 17.13 -9.37
CA ASP A 208 21.85 16.69 -9.29
C ASP A 208 21.71 15.20 -8.92
N ASP A 209 22.50 14.32 -9.52
CA ASP A 209 22.47 12.89 -9.22
C ASP A 209 22.91 12.60 -7.77
N VAL A 210 23.86 13.34 -7.23
CA VAL A 210 24.26 13.23 -5.82
C VAL A 210 23.10 13.63 -4.90
N ARG A 211 22.42 14.72 -5.24
CA ARG A 211 21.23 15.17 -4.49
C ARG A 211 20.11 14.13 -4.53
N LEU A 212 19.81 13.55 -5.72
CA LEU A 212 18.80 12.52 -5.87
C LEU A 212 19.15 11.25 -5.08
N LEU A 213 20.41 10.83 -5.09
CA LEU A 213 20.87 9.69 -4.31
C LEU A 213 20.69 9.94 -2.80
N ILE A 214 21.11 11.11 -2.30
CA ILE A 214 20.90 11.48 -0.88
C ILE A 214 19.41 11.40 -0.53
N VAL A 215 18.53 12.04 -1.32
CA VAL A 215 17.10 12.09 -1.04
C VAL A 215 16.49 10.69 -1.05
N GLY A 216 16.85 9.83 -1.99
CA GLY A 216 16.36 8.44 -2.05
C GLY A 216 16.79 7.61 -0.85
N GLU A 217 18.05 7.72 -0.41
CA GLU A 217 18.53 7.01 0.77
C GLU A 217 17.92 7.54 2.09
N LEU A 218 17.61 8.85 2.17
CA LEU A 218 16.89 9.44 3.30
C LEU A 218 15.43 8.98 3.35
N ASP A 219 14.79 8.79 2.19
CA ASP A 219 13.41 8.29 2.09
C ASP A 219 13.33 6.83 2.59
N ARG A 220 14.25 5.98 2.12
CA ARG A 220 14.39 4.58 2.56
C ARG A 220 14.47 4.42 4.08
N ARG A 221 15.21 5.29 4.75
CA ARG A 221 15.43 5.21 6.20
C ARG A 221 14.23 5.72 7.02
N GLY A 222 13.43 6.59 6.42
CA GLY A 222 12.27 7.18 7.08
C GLY A 222 12.58 8.35 8.01
N ALA A 223 11.58 9.19 8.23
CA ALA A 223 11.73 10.48 8.92
C ALA A 223 12.06 10.38 10.42
N ALA A 224 11.84 9.23 11.04
CA ALA A 224 12.09 9.02 12.47
C ALA A 224 13.59 8.88 12.81
N ASP A 225 14.43 8.50 11.84
CA ASP A 225 15.86 8.29 12.03
C ASP A 225 16.57 9.62 12.36
N PRO A 226 17.37 9.70 13.44
CA PRO A 226 18.15 10.90 13.78
C PRO A 226 19.12 11.34 12.68
N LEU A 227 19.79 10.39 12.01
CA LEU A 227 20.72 10.65 10.91
C LEU A 227 20.00 11.32 9.72
N VAL A 228 18.77 10.90 9.43
CA VAL A 228 17.93 11.51 8.39
C VAL A 228 17.65 12.98 8.70
N ARG A 229 17.31 13.31 9.94
CA ARG A 229 17.01 14.69 10.34
C ARG A 229 18.25 15.59 10.22
N GLU A 230 19.39 15.08 10.67
CA GLU A 230 20.67 15.81 10.57
C GLU A 230 21.06 16.03 9.11
N THR A 231 21.07 14.96 8.30
CA THR A 231 21.46 15.03 6.89
C THR A 231 20.52 15.94 6.08
N ARG A 232 19.19 15.92 6.32
CA ARG A 232 18.25 16.86 5.68
C ARG A 232 18.56 18.31 5.97
N ARG A 233 18.94 18.64 7.21
CA ARG A 233 19.32 20.01 7.60
C ARG A 233 20.58 20.44 6.86
N ARG A 234 21.58 19.58 6.78
CA ARG A 234 22.85 19.85 6.09
C ARG A 234 22.66 19.95 4.57
N LEU A 235 21.83 19.09 3.99
CA LEU A 235 21.47 19.16 2.58
C LEU A 235 20.79 20.50 2.24
N ALA A 236 19.84 20.95 3.06
CA ALA A 236 19.20 22.25 2.87
C ALA A 236 20.23 23.40 2.94
N ALA A 237 21.14 23.37 3.92
CA ALA A 237 22.18 24.41 4.05
C ALA A 237 23.20 24.39 2.90
N ALA A 238 23.40 23.27 2.22
CA ALA A 238 24.32 23.17 1.07
C ALA A 238 23.70 23.62 -0.27
N LEU A 239 22.35 23.71 -0.33
CA LEU A 239 21.61 24.07 -1.54
C LEU A 239 21.12 25.54 -1.55
N TYR A 240 21.10 26.21 -0.39
CA TYR A 240 20.61 27.58 -0.19
C TYR A 240 21.62 28.43 0.60
#